data_7d2cece42c0a3e3914c0aa57cd2ddd24
#
_entry.id   7d2cece42c0a3e3914c0aa57cd2ddd24
#
_cell.length_a   1.000
_cell.length_b   1.000
_cell.length_c   1.000
_cell.angle_alpha   90.00
_cell.angle_beta   90.00
_cell.angle_gamma   90.00
#
_symmetry.space_group_name_H-M   'P 1'
#
loop_
_entity.id
_entity.type
_entity.pdbx_description
1 polymer ?
#
loop_
_entity_poly.entity_id
_entity_poly.type
_entity_poly.pdbx_seq_one_letter_code
_entity_poly.pdbx_strand_id
1 'polypeptide(L)'
;MEEMFENQDMPPKKVRIWQVIVAVVACLALLLSLTVVVWWNIIGVTSFDEGWKAVTNLFGVENTTAPTNPSQVPENNKVFENRNQVVATMGDVTLTNGQLQIYYWTSVLDFLKANRDYIYYFGIDFSRPLNQQECFVDEYDTWQDYFLQDAWDDWHKYQAMAIEASKAEMKLPEDLQKVLDDLETSMTTEAQQYGFNSVDAMVQNDYGPGCTFADYETYLRVYFQGYTYFNEMRKQVEINDQVLSDYFDAHAEELTEQGYKKDDTKVYGVRHILIEVVGTKVEGDKTTVTDEDWETCRQKAQKILDDWLAGEHTEITFAELASKHSTDPGSKDEGGLYSGLDANTNFVTPFKDWYLDENRKVGDYGLVKTTYGYHIMYQSSIELKWKDKCKNEIQTEASVEILENVTKAHPITIDESKVMIGFADYTK
;
A
#
# COMPACT_ATOMS: atom_id res chain seq x y z
N MET A 1 33.30 -50.82 21.19
CA MET A 1 33.80 -49.73 20.31
C MET A 1 32.62 -48.78 20.07
N GLU A 2 32.51 -47.90 21.02
CA GLU A 2 31.58 -46.75 21.01
C GLU A 2 32.31 -45.61 20.34
N GLU A 3 31.75 -45.02 19.32
CA GLU A 3 32.08 -43.68 18.84
C GLU A 3 30.77 -42.96 18.59
N MET A 4 30.41 -42.17 19.56
CA MET A 4 30.23 -40.72 19.61
C MET A 4 29.66 -40.10 18.31
N PHE A 5 28.34 -39.89 18.27
CA PHE A 5 27.73 -38.83 17.49
C PHE A 5 27.53 -37.61 18.40
N GLU A 6 28.45 -36.68 18.26
CA GLU A 6 28.43 -35.38 18.88
C GLU A 6 27.34 -34.55 18.19
N ASN A 7 26.25 -34.28 18.90
CA ASN A 7 25.23 -33.29 18.53
C ASN A 7 25.89 -31.91 18.54
N GLN A 8 26.17 -31.37 17.36
CA GLN A 8 26.47 -29.95 17.23
C GLN A 8 25.18 -29.19 17.36
N ASP A 9 24.93 -28.62 18.54
CA ASP A 9 23.93 -27.56 18.76
C ASP A 9 24.29 -26.36 17.88
N MET A 10 23.58 -26.19 16.78
CA MET A 10 23.60 -24.94 16.04
C MET A 10 22.95 -23.87 16.93
N PRO A 11 23.62 -22.74 17.16
CA PRO A 11 23.00 -21.65 17.92
C PRO A 11 21.74 -21.17 17.19
N PRO A 12 20.68 -20.79 17.92
CA PRO A 12 19.47 -20.27 17.31
C PRO A 12 19.84 -19.09 16.41
N LYS A 13 19.42 -19.13 15.14
CA LYS A 13 19.58 -18.02 14.22
C LYS A 13 18.89 -16.80 14.87
N LYS A 14 19.70 -15.82 15.26
CA LYS A 14 19.17 -14.52 15.70
C LYS A 14 18.40 -13.96 14.51
N VAL A 15 17.07 -14.06 14.57
CA VAL A 15 16.20 -13.30 13.67
C VAL A 15 16.58 -11.84 13.87
N ARG A 16 17.21 -11.23 12.90
CA ARG A 16 17.62 -9.83 12.99
C ARG A 16 16.32 -9.03 13.03
N ILE A 17 16.17 -8.16 14.00
CA ILE A 17 15.05 -7.20 14.16
C ILE A 17 14.71 -6.52 12.81
N TRP A 18 15.68 -6.40 11.95
CA TRP A 18 15.57 -5.88 10.59
C TRP A 18 14.68 -6.73 9.67
N GLN A 19 14.74 -8.06 9.75
CA GLN A 19 13.89 -8.97 8.96
C GLN A 19 12.42 -8.89 9.37
N VAL A 20 12.16 -8.63 10.65
CA VAL A 20 10.80 -8.38 11.14
C VAL A 20 10.30 -7.01 10.67
N ILE A 21 11.17 -6.00 10.65
CA ILE A 21 10.83 -4.66 10.13
C ILE A 21 10.55 -4.71 8.64
N VAL A 22 11.33 -5.45 7.85
CA VAL A 22 11.11 -5.64 6.40
C VAL A 22 9.82 -6.41 6.14
N ALA A 23 9.50 -7.45 6.92
CA ALA A 23 8.24 -8.19 6.78
C ALA A 23 7.03 -7.32 7.15
N VAL A 24 7.13 -6.49 8.19
CA VAL A 24 6.06 -5.56 8.60
C VAL A 24 5.89 -4.44 7.57
N VAL A 25 6.98 -3.91 7.02
CA VAL A 25 6.94 -2.90 5.95
C VAL A 25 6.40 -3.50 4.65
N ALA A 26 6.74 -4.75 4.32
CA ALA A 26 6.16 -5.45 3.17
C ALA A 26 4.65 -5.72 3.35
N CYS A 27 4.20 -6.09 4.55
CA CYS A 27 2.77 -6.25 4.85
C CYS A 27 2.02 -4.90 4.82
N LEU A 28 2.64 -3.80 5.22
CA LEU A 28 2.08 -2.45 5.12
C LEU A 28 2.08 -1.94 3.68
N ALA A 29 3.11 -2.25 2.88
CA ALA A 29 3.15 -1.95 1.45
C ALA A 29 2.08 -2.74 0.67
N LEU A 30 1.77 -3.97 1.09
CA LEU A 30 0.66 -4.78 0.58
C LEU A 30 -0.70 -4.10 0.75
N LEU A 31 -0.91 -3.44 1.87
CA LEU A 31 -2.13 -2.66 2.15
C LEU A 31 -2.14 -1.35 1.34
N LEU A 32 -0.99 -0.75 1.07
CA LEU A 32 -0.85 0.54 0.38
C LEU A 32 -0.96 0.43 -1.15
N SER A 33 -0.43 -0.63 -1.78
CA SER A 33 -0.49 -0.77 -3.25
C SER A 33 -1.91 -1.00 -3.78
N LEU A 34 -2.75 -1.71 -3.02
CA LEU A 34 -4.18 -1.87 -3.33
C LEU A 34 -4.96 -0.57 -3.23
N THR A 35 -4.60 0.25 -2.26
CA THR A 35 -5.34 1.48 -2.03
C THR A 35 -5.29 2.41 -3.25
N VAL A 36 -4.25 2.41 -4.06
CA VAL A 36 -4.13 3.35 -5.19
C VAL A 36 -5.08 3.00 -6.34
N VAL A 37 -5.12 1.76 -6.81
CA VAL A 37 -5.95 1.40 -7.99
C VAL A 37 -7.42 1.22 -7.63
N VAL A 38 -7.71 0.56 -6.52
CA VAL A 38 -9.10 0.40 -6.01
C VAL A 38 -9.62 1.72 -5.48
N TRP A 39 -8.77 2.52 -4.83
CA TRP A 39 -9.10 3.83 -4.31
C TRP A 39 -9.41 4.85 -5.40
N TRP A 40 -8.69 4.86 -6.51
CA TRP A 40 -8.99 5.75 -7.63
C TRP A 40 -10.41 5.57 -8.16
N ASN A 41 -10.93 4.34 -8.17
CA ASN A 41 -12.29 4.07 -8.61
C ASN A 41 -13.35 4.24 -7.49
N ILE A 42 -13.04 3.94 -6.24
CA ILE A 42 -13.97 4.03 -5.10
C ILE A 42 -14.18 5.50 -4.67
N ILE A 43 -13.14 6.34 -4.71
CA ILE A 43 -13.24 7.74 -4.25
C ILE A 43 -13.57 8.74 -5.34
N GLY A 44 -13.92 8.27 -6.56
CA GLY A 44 -14.35 9.15 -7.63
C GLY A 44 -13.26 10.17 -8.03
N VAL A 45 -11.98 9.81 -7.93
CA VAL A 45 -10.93 10.43 -8.71
C VAL A 45 -11.31 10.10 -10.16
N THR A 46 -11.99 11.04 -10.80
CA THR A 46 -12.60 10.86 -12.11
C THR A 46 -11.58 10.90 -13.23
N SER A 47 -10.31 11.08 -12.91
CA SER A 47 -9.21 10.99 -13.87
C SER A 47 -7.91 10.63 -13.17
N PHE A 48 -7.17 9.75 -13.79
CA PHE A 48 -5.74 9.46 -13.48
C PHE A 48 -4.90 10.74 -13.47
N ASP A 49 -5.31 11.78 -14.19
CA ASP A 49 -4.67 13.10 -14.20
C ASP A 49 -4.58 13.73 -12.80
N GLU A 50 -5.58 13.55 -11.94
CA GLU A 50 -5.50 14.01 -10.55
C GLU A 50 -4.59 13.11 -9.71
N GLY A 51 -4.64 11.79 -9.92
CA GLY A 51 -3.74 10.84 -9.25
C GLY A 51 -2.31 10.96 -9.78
N TRP A 52 -2.12 11.05 -11.10
CA TRP A 52 -0.80 11.20 -11.71
C TRP A 52 -0.22 12.61 -11.52
N LYS A 53 -1.00 13.65 -11.54
CA LYS A 53 -0.57 14.99 -11.09
C LYS A 53 -0.19 15.01 -9.61
N ALA A 54 -0.88 14.25 -8.79
CA ALA A 54 -0.45 14.04 -7.41
C ALA A 54 0.92 13.33 -7.37
N VAL A 55 1.14 12.31 -8.19
CA VAL A 55 2.42 11.59 -8.32
C VAL A 55 3.50 12.47 -8.97
N THR A 56 3.22 13.15 -10.09
CA THR A 56 4.20 14.01 -10.79
C THR A 56 4.48 15.31 -10.07
N ASN A 57 3.50 15.93 -9.41
CA ASN A 57 3.74 17.04 -8.47
C ASN A 57 4.55 16.59 -7.25
N LEU A 58 4.46 15.34 -6.92
CA LEU A 58 5.26 14.66 -5.92
C LEU A 58 6.75 14.63 -6.30
N PHE A 59 7.06 14.45 -7.57
CA PHE A 59 8.44 14.34 -8.07
C PHE A 59 9.03 15.64 -8.64
N GLY A 60 8.29 16.77 -8.59
CA GLY A 60 8.73 18.04 -9.15
C GLY A 60 8.94 18.01 -10.68
N VAL A 61 8.30 17.06 -11.37
CA VAL A 61 8.40 16.90 -12.81
C VAL A 61 7.42 17.88 -13.47
N GLU A 62 7.93 19.00 -13.94
CA GLU A 62 7.18 19.87 -14.85
C GLU A 62 6.93 19.12 -16.17
N ASN A 63 5.69 19.22 -16.68
CA ASN A 63 5.19 18.67 -17.94
C ASN A 63 6.26 18.40 -18.97
N THR A 64 6.73 17.17 -19.08
CA THR A 64 7.63 16.76 -20.14
C THR A 64 6.82 16.12 -21.26
N THR A 65 7.16 16.53 -22.48
CA THR A 65 6.66 15.97 -23.75
C THR A 65 6.72 14.44 -23.75
N ALA A 66 5.74 13.79 -24.40
CA ALA A 66 5.64 12.35 -24.53
C ALA A 66 7.00 11.66 -24.73
N PRO A 67 7.28 10.56 -24.01
CA PRO A 67 8.58 9.92 -23.99
C PRO A 67 8.98 9.45 -25.40
N THR A 68 10.26 9.61 -25.70
CA THR A 68 10.87 9.00 -26.89
C THR A 68 10.66 7.49 -26.83
N ASN A 69 10.15 6.94 -27.95
CA ASN A 69 9.86 5.51 -28.15
C ASN A 69 10.88 4.58 -27.46
N PRO A 70 10.49 3.73 -26.49
CA PRO A 70 11.40 2.81 -25.77
C PRO A 70 12.20 1.89 -26.69
N SER A 71 11.76 1.69 -27.92
CA SER A 71 12.45 0.87 -28.92
C SER A 71 13.82 1.40 -29.39
N GLN A 72 14.30 2.52 -28.85
CA GLN A 72 15.62 3.09 -29.22
C GLN A 72 16.78 2.59 -28.34
N VAL A 73 16.51 1.81 -27.25
CA VAL A 73 17.56 1.20 -26.43
C VAL A 73 17.82 -0.20 -27.00
N PRO A 74 19.06 -0.52 -27.45
CA PRO A 74 19.34 -1.82 -28.11
C PRO A 74 19.00 -3.05 -27.25
N GLU A 75 19.12 -2.96 -25.93
CA GLU A 75 18.74 -4.02 -24.99
C GLU A 75 17.22 -4.23 -24.93
N ASN A 76 16.44 -3.16 -25.07
CA ASN A 76 14.99 -3.24 -25.04
C ASN A 76 14.42 -4.03 -26.25
N ASN A 77 15.08 -4.02 -27.41
CA ASN A 77 14.65 -4.82 -28.56
C ASN A 77 14.66 -6.33 -28.26
N LYS A 78 15.66 -6.82 -27.52
CA LYS A 78 15.73 -8.22 -27.10
C LYS A 78 14.59 -8.60 -26.15
N VAL A 79 14.20 -7.67 -25.27
CA VAL A 79 13.06 -7.87 -24.38
C VAL A 79 11.77 -8.02 -25.18
N PHE A 80 11.54 -7.19 -26.22
CA PHE A 80 10.40 -7.32 -27.12
C PHE A 80 10.36 -8.67 -27.84
N GLU A 81 11.49 -9.11 -28.38
CA GLU A 81 11.61 -10.39 -29.10
C GLU A 81 11.33 -11.60 -28.17
N ASN A 82 11.71 -11.50 -26.89
CA ASN A 82 11.62 -12.58 -25.90
C ASN A 82 10.48 -12.41 -24.90
N ARG A 83 9.55 -11.48 -25.11
CA ARG A 83 8.47 -11.20 -24.17
C ARG A 83 7.62 -12.41 -23.79
N ASN A 84 7.41 -13.33 -24.75
CA ASN A 84 6.61 -14.54 -24.54
C ASN A 84 7.42 -15.73 -24.00
N GLN A 85 8.72 -15.56 -23.76
CA GLN A 85 9.55 -16.62 -23.21
C GLN A 85 9.17 -16.85 -21.75
N VAL A 86 8.89 -18.12 -21.41
CA VAL A 86 8.60 -18.53 -20.04
C VAL A 86 9.87 -18.50 -19.23
N VAL A 87 9.82 -17.76 -18.11
CA VAL A 87 10.93 -17.55 -17.17
C VAL A 87 10.70 -18.22 -15.83
N ALA A 88 9.44 -18.49 -15.47
CA ALA A 88 9.12 -19.23 -14.26
C ALA A 88 7.85 -20.07 -14.43
N THR A 89 7.71 -21.10 -13.57
CA THR A 89 6.53 -21.98 -13.54
C THR A 89 6.09 -22.24 -12.10
N MET A 90 4.77 -22.41 -11.91
CA MET A 90 4.13 -22.83 -10.68
C MET A 90 3.07 -23.90 -11.04
N GLY A 91 3.39 -25.19 -10.94
CA GLY A 91 2.56 -26.24 -11.50
C GLY A 91 2.33 -26.02 -13.00
N ASP A 92 1.06 -25.89 -13.41
CA ASP A 92 0.69 -25.64 -14.82
C ASP A 92 0.69 -24.14 -15.21
N VAL A 93 0.89 -23.24 -14.23
CA VAL A 93 0.94 -21.80 -14.48
C VAL A 93 2.35 -21.39 -14.90
N THR A 94 2.43 -20.51 -15.88
CA THR A 94 3.70 -19.97 -16.39
C THR A 94 3.75 -18.46 -16.22
N LEU A 95 4.95 -17.93 -16.01
CA LEU A 95 5.25 -16.50 -16.08
C LEU A 95 6.19 -16.23 -17.25
N THR A 96 5.84 -15.25 -18.08
CA THR A 96 6.66 -14.82 -19.21
C THR A 96 7.48 -13.58 -18.87
N ASN A 97 8.49 -13.23 -19.69
CA ASN A 97 9.24 -12.00 -19.54
C ASN A 97 8.34 -10.74 -19.55
N GLY A 98 7.34 -10.70 -20.44
CA GLY A 98 6.40 -9.56 -20.49
C GLY A 98 5.63 -9.39 -19.20
N GLN A 99 5.14 -10.48 -18.61
CA GLN A 99 4.44 -10.46 -17.32
C GLN A 99 5.39 -10.14 -16.16
N LEU A 100 6.61 -10.69 -16.16
CA LEU A 100 7.61 -10.38 -15.14
C LEU A 100 7.94 -8.89 -15.05
N GLN A 101 7.96 -8.20 -16.21
CA GLN A 101 8.19 -6.74 -16.26
C GLN A 101 7.20 -5.99 -15.36
N ILE A 102 5.91 -6.41 -15.34
CA ILE A 102 4.89 -5.76 -14.52
C ILE A 102 5.25 -5.90 -13.03
N TYR A 103 5.56 -7.11 -12.54
CA TYR A 103 5.95 -7.33 -11.16
C TYR A 103 7.23 -6.56 -10.80
N TYR A 104 8.24 -6.61 -11.66
CA TYR A 104 9.52 -5.94 -11.44
C TYR A 104 9.36 -4.42 -11.30
N TRP A 105 8.66 -3.78 -12.25
CA TRP A 105 8.51 -2.33 -12.19
C TRP A 105 7.48 -1.88 -11.16
N THR A 106 6.51 -2.72 -10.80
CA THR A 106 5.66 -2.48 -9.62
C THR A 106 6.51 -2.41 -8.34
N SER A 107 7.42 -3.37 -8.16
CA SER A 107 8.35 -3.40 -7.03
C SER A 107 9.21 -2.12 -6.96
N VAL A 108 9.75 -1.69 -8.11
CA VAL A 108 10.51 -0.41 -8.20
C VAL A 108 9.64 0.79 -7.82
N LEU A 109 8.41 0.87 -8.34
CA LEU A 109 7.49 1.99 -8.07
C LEU A 109 7.05 2.02 -6.60
N ASP A 110 6.77 0.87 -6.01
CA ASP A 110 6.39 0.76 -4.59
C ASP A 110 7.57 1.14 -3.68
N PHE A 111 8.78 0.75 -4.03
CA PHE A 111 9.99 1.19 -3.33
C PHE A 111 10.17 2.71 -3.41
N LEU A 112 10.01 3.30 -4.60
CA LEU A 112 10.07 4.74 -4.81
C LEU A 112 9.04 5.48 -3.96
N LYS A 113 7.81 4.99 -3.94
CA LYS A 113 6.70 5.55 -3.17
C LYS A 113 6.97 5.48 -1.66
N ALA A 114 7.41 4.32 -1.17
CA ALA A 114 7.69 4.08 0.25
C ALA A 114 8.89 4.89 0.76
N ASN A 115 9.86 5.18 -0.10
CA ASN A 115 11.11 5.83 0.29
C ASN A 115 11.29 7.24 -0.30
N ARG A 116 10.22 7.88 -0.74
CA ARG A 116 10.22 9.16 -1.44
C ARG A 116 11.14 10.21 -0.82
N ASP A 117 11.01 10.46 0.48
CA ASP A 117 11.75 11.51 1.18
C ASP A 117 13.21 11.13 1.44
N TYR A 118 13.55 9.87 1.26
CA TYR A 118 14.86 9.29 1.56
C TYR A 118 15.55 8.68 0.34
N ILE A 119 14.93 8.71 -0.85
CA ILE A 119 15.43 8.06 -2.06
C ILE A 119 16.85 8.46 -2.42
N TYR A 120 17.22 9.71 -2.16
CA TYR A 120 18.56 10.24 -2.37
C TYR A 120 19.64 9.46 -1.58
N TYR A 121 19.30 8.95 -0.39
CA TYR A 121 20.25 8.22 0.44
C TYR A 121 20.55 6.80 -0.07
N PHE A 122 19.70 6.28 -0.94
CA PHE A 122 19.93 4.97 -1.54
C PHE A 122 20.89 4.99 -2.72
N GLY A 123 21.20 6.19 -3.26
CA GLY A 123 22.15 6.35 -4.34
C GLY A 123 21.71 5.74 -5.67
N ILE A 124 20.42 5.46 -5.83
CA ILE A 124 19.86 4.88 -7.04
C ILE A 124 19.64 5.98 -8.09
N ASP A 125 20.11 5.72 -9.30
CA ASP A 125 19.91 6.57 -10.48
C ASP A 125 18.94 5.91 -11.45
N PHE A 126 17.67 6.32 -11.44
CA PHE A 126 16.62 5.76 -12.28
C PHE A 126 16.72 6.19 -13.75
N SER A 127 17.69 7.04 -14.12
CA SER A 127 18.02 7.32 -15.53
C SER A 127 18.97 6.30 -16.14
N ARG A 128 19.45 5.32 -15.38
CA ARG A 128 20.41 4.31 -15.77
C ARG A 128 19.88 2.90 -15.46
N PRO A 129 20.28 1.87 -16.24
CA PRO A 129 19.94 0.49 -15.95
C PRO A 129 20.36 0.05 -14.54
N LEU A 130 19.44 -0.55 -13.80
CA LEU A 130 19.63 -0.95 -12.40
C LEU A 130 20.60 -2.13 -12.23
N ASN A 131 20.82 -2.94 -13.28
CA ASN A 131 21.84 -4.01 -13.31
C ASN A 131 23.28 -3.47 -13.43
N GLN A 132 23.48 -2.17 -13.54
CA GLN A 132 24.79 -1.52 -13.57
C GLN A 132 25.06 -0.72 -12.30
N GLN A 133 24.23 -0.86 -11.28
CA GLN A 133 24.28 -0.09 -10.06
C GLN A 133 24.35 -1.06 -8.87
N GLU A 134 25.44 -0.94 -8.11
CA GLU A 134 25.68 -1.74 -6.90
C GLU A 134 24.57 -1.49 -5.87
N CYS A 135 24.05 -2.58 -5.30
CA CYS A 135 23.07 -2.50 -4.22
C CYS A 135 23.82 -2.44 -2.88
N PHE A 136 23.38 -1.57 -1.96
CA PHE A 136 23.98 -1.50 -0.63
C PHE A 136 23.44 -2.57 0.34
N VAL A 137 22.43 -3.35 -0.09
CA VAL A 137 21.94 -4.49 0.69
C VAL A 137 22.86 -5.68 0.40
N ASP A 138 23.59 -6.12 1.39
CA ASP A 138 24.69 -7.12 1.29
C ASP A 138 24.33 -8.43 0.57
N GLU A 139 23.03 -8.72 0.44
CA GLU A 139 22.50 -9.97 -0.15
C GLU A 139 22.36 -9.90 -1.68
N TYR A 140 22.50 -8.71 -2.28
CA TYR A 140 22.29 -8.45 -3.72
C TYR A 140 23.47 -7.72 -4.34
N ASP A 141 23.89 -8.14 -5.51
CA ASP A 141 24.99 -7.51 -6.25
C ASP A 141 24.53 -6.17 -6.86
N THR A 142 23.32 -6.14 -7.43
CA THR A 142 22.77 -4.97 -8.09
C THR A 142 21.37 -4.62 -7.61
N TRP A 143 20.94 -3.37 -7.84
CA TRP A 143 19.55 -2.97 -7.59
C TRP A 143 18.55 -3.76 -8.44
N GLN A 144 18.94 -4.23 -9.62
CA GLN A 144 18.08 -5.12 -10.42
C GLN A 144 17.85 -6.44 -9.70
N ASP A 145 18.87 -7.04 -9.09
CA ASP A 145 18.74 -8.31 -8.37
C ASP A 145 17.82 -8.16 -7.16
N TYR A 146 17.92 -7.04 -6.43
CA TYR A 146 17.03 -6.70 -5.34
C TYR A 146 15.55 -6.66 -5.78
N PHE A 147 15.23 -5.87 -6.81
CA PHE A 147 13.86 -5.75 -7.30
C PHE A 147 13.35 -7.01 -8.01
N LEU A 148 14.24 -7.81 -8.61
CA LEU A 148 13.87 -9.10 -9.16
C LEU A 148 13.45 -10.08 -8.06
N GLN A 149 14.17 -10.12 -6.95
CA GLN A 149 13.78 -10.99 -5.83
C GLN A 149 12.40 -10.61 -5.30
N ASP A 150 12.14 -9.33 -5.10
CA ASP A 150 10.84 -8.82 -4.66
C ASP A 150 9.73 -9.17 -5.68
N ALA A 151 10.01 -9.00 -6.99
CA ALA A 151 9.08 -9.41 -8.04
C ALA A 151 8.76 -10.91 -8.05
N TRP A 152 9.76 -11.77 -7.77
CA TRP A 152 9.56 -13.22 -7.63
C TRP A 152 8.70 -13.56 -6.43
N ASP A 153 8.96 -12.93 -5.29
CA ASP A 153 8.22 -13.14 -4.06
C ASP A 153 6.76 -12.69 -4.23
N ASP A 154 6.54 -11.57 -4.91
CA ASP A 154 5.21 -11.04 -5.23
C ASP A 154 4.45 -11.98 -6.17
N TRP A 155 5.04 -12.37 -7.29
CA TRP A 155 4.40 -13.33 -8.18
C TRP A 155 4.08 -14.64 -7.47
N HIS A 156 5.05 -15.17 -6.69
CA HIS A 156 4.89 -16.41 -5.94
C HIS A 156 3.66 -16.35 -5.01
N LYS A 157 3.62 -15.33 -4.14
CA LYS A 157 2.54 -15.22 -3.15
C LYS A 157 1.17 -14.95 -3.79
N TYR A 158 1.09 -14.01 -4.74
CA TYR A 158 -0.20 -13.66 -5.36
C TYR A 158 -0.74 -14.79 -6.24
N GLN A 159 0.13 -15.43 -7.01
CA GLN A 159 -0.28 -16.53 -7.86
C GLN A 159 -0.69 -17.76 -7.05
N ALA A 160 0.03 -18.08 -5.98
CA ALA A 160 -0.33 -19.18 -5.07
C ALA A 160 -1.71 -18.95 -4.43
N MET A 161 -1.96 -17.74 -3.92
CA MET A 161 -3.26 -17.36 -3.37
C MET A 161 -4.37 -17.34 -4.41
N ALA A 162 -4.11 -16.90 -5.64
CA ALA A 162 -5.08 -16.91 -6.73
C ALA A 162 -5.48 -18.35 -7.13
N ILE A 163 -4.52 -19.29 -7.09
CA ILE A 163 -4.81 -20.72 -7.31
C ILE A 163 -5.73 -21.23 -6.20
N GLU A 164 -5.48 -20.92 -4.94
CA GLU A 164 -6.33 -21.33 -3.84
C GLU A 164 -7.73 -20.67 -3.90
N ALA A 165 -7.81 -19.39 -4.26
CA ALA A 165 -9.08 -18.71 -4.53
C ALA A 165 -9.89 -19.42 -5.60
N SER A 166 -9.22 -19.81 -6.70
CA SER A 166 -9.86 -20.54 -7.81
C SER A 166 -10.34 -21.94 -7.39
N LYS A 167 -9.55 -22.70 -6.61
CA LYS A 167 -9.94 -24.00 -6.07
C LYS A 167 -11.14 -23.90 -5.13
N ALA A 168 -11.23 -22.81 -4.38
CA ALA A 168 -12.33 -22.54 -3.47
C ALA A 168 -13.55 -21.89 -4.18
N GLU A 169 -13.51 -21.72 -5.50
CA GLU A 169 -14.54 -21.05 -6.30
C GLU A 169 -14.89 -19.64 -5.77
N MET A 170 -13.93 -18.94 -5.20
CA MET A 170 -14.13 -17.60 -4.67
C MET A 170 -14.40 -16.61 -5.79
N LYS A 171 -15.42 -15.79 -5.58
CA LYS A 171 -15.74 -14.69 -6.50
C LYS A 171 -15.04 -13.41 -6.03
N LEU A 172 -14.63 -12.59 -6.97
CA LEU A 172 -14.18 -11.25 -6.65
C LEU A 172 -15.33 -10.44 -6.02
N PRO A 173 -15.05 -9.58 -5.05
CA PRO A 173 -15.95 -8.50 -4.65
C PRO A 173 -16.44 -7.70 -5.86
N GLU A 174 -17.67 -7.21 -5.79
CA GLU A 174 -18.33 -6.55 -6.94
C GLU A 174 -17.56 -5.30 -7.42
N ASP A 175 -17.00 -4.55 -6.49
CA ASP A 175 -16.16 -3.40 -6.74
C ASP A 175 -14.87 -3.77 -7.50
N LEU A 176 -14.15 -4.81 -7.08
CA LEU A 176 -12.96 -5.30 -7.76
C LEU A 176 -13.28 -5.88 -9.15
N GLN A 177 -14.40 -6.59 -9.27
CA GLN A 177 -14.86 -7.09 -10.56
C GLN A 177 -15.15 -5.94 -11.51
N LYS A 178 -15.81 -4.88 -11.03
CA LYS A 178 -16.10 -3.69 -11.83
C LYS A 178 -14.82 -2.97 -12.29
N VAL A 179 -13.79 -2.90 -11.46
CA VAL A 179 -12.49 -2.36 -11.88
C VAL A 179 -11.94 -3.12 -13.08
N LEU A 180 -12.00 -4.46 -13.07
CA LEU A 180 -11.53 -5.27 -14.21
C LEU A 180 -12.43 -5.10 -15.45
N ASP A 181 -13.74 -5.00 -15.27
CA ASP A 181 -14.69 -4.84 -16.38
C ASP A 181 -14.52 -3.48 -17.10
N ASP A 182 -14.19 -2.44 -16.34
CA ASP A 182 -13.99 -1.09 -16.87
C ASP A 182 -12.52 -0.79 -17.28
N LEU A 183 -11.58 -1.68 -16.99
CA LEU A 183 -10.13 -1.45 -17.10
C LEU A 183 -9.70 -0.99 -18.49
N GLU A 184 -10.07 -1.74 -19.55
CA GLU A 184 -9.66 -1.43 -20.93
C GLU A 184 -10.19 -0.07 -21.39
N THR A 185 -11.44 0.25 -21.02
CA THR A 185 -12.08 1.54 -21.36
C THR A 185 -11.38 2.70 -20.66
N SER A 186 -11.10 2.54 -19.38
CA SER A 186 -10.42 3.55 -18.56
C SER A 186 -9.01 3.82 -19.07
N MET A 187 -8.22 2.75 -19.26
CA MET A 187 -6.84 2.87 -19.74
C MET A 187 -6.77 3.39 -21.19
N THR A 188 -7.77 3.07 -22.04
CA THR A 188 -7.84 3.62 -23.41
C THR A 188 -8.07 5.13 -23.36
N THR A 189 -8.98 5.59 -22.51
CA THR A 189 -9.26 7.01 -22.34
C THR A 189 -8.02 7.75 -21.84
N GLU A 190 -7.34 7.16 -20.87
CA GLU A 190 -6.13 7.67 -20.29
C GLU A 190 -4.98 7.75 -21.30
N ALA A 191 -4.70 6.67 -22.01
CA ALA A 191 -3.66 6.64 -23.04
C ALA A 191 -3.89 7.77 -24.07
N GLN A 192 -5.14 8.01 -24.49
CA GLN A 192 -5.48 9.11 -25.40
C GLN A 192 -5.22 10.48 -24.77
N GLN A 193 -5.58 10.65 -23.48
CA GLN A 193 -5.38 11.90 -22.76
C GLN A 193 -3.90 12.28 -22.63
N TYR A 194 -3.03 11.29 -22.38
CA TYR A 194 -1.58 11.49 -22.30
C TYR A 194 -0.85 11.44 -23.65
N GLY A 195 -1.58 11.30 -24.74
CA GLY A 195 -1.02 11.33 -26.10
C GLY A 195 -0.31 10.04 -26.50
N PHE A 196 -0.56 8.93 -25.83
CA PHE A 196 -0.09 7.62 -26.25
C PHE A 196 -0.87 7.11 -27.46
N ASN A 197 -0.19 6.42 -28.37
CA ASN A 197 -0.80 5.86 -29.56
C ASN A 197 -1.64 4.60 -29.30
N SER A 198 -1.45 3.96 -28.15
CA SER A 198 -2.20 2.78 -27.69
C SER A 198 -2.05 2.59 -26.18
N VAL A 199 -2.93 1.75 -25.59
CA VAL A 199 -2.80 1.31 -24.20
C VAL A 199 -1.49 0.55 -23.97
N ASP A 200 -1.09 -0.31 -24.92
CA ASP A 200 0.20 -1.01 -24.82
C ASP A 200 1.39 -0.04 -24.76
N ALA A 201 1.33 1.07 -25.48
CA ALA A 201 2.40 2.07 -25.43
C ALA A 201 2.48 2.76 -24.07
N MET A 202 1.35 2.99 -23.43
CA MET A 202 1.28 3.52 -22.07
C MET A 202 1.81 2.48 -21.05
N VAL A 203 1.35 1.22 -21.13
CA VAL A 203 1.84 0.12 -20.27
C VAL A 203 3.35 -0.06 -20.39
N GLN A 204 3.90 0.04 -21.61
CA GLN A 204 5.35 -0.04 -21.84
C GLN A 204 6.11 1.17 -21.30
N ASN A 205 5.48 2.34 -21.26
CA ASN A 205 6.07 3.52 -20.63
C ASN A 205 6.24 3.30 -19.12
N ASP A 206 5.23 2.69 -18.47
CA ASP A 206 5.17 2.55 -17.03
C ASP A 206 5.90 1.31 -16.52
N TYR A 207 5.85 0.20 -17.28
CA TYR A 207 6.38 -1.11 -16.85
C TYR A 207 7.50 -1.63 -17.75
N GLY A 208 8.03 -0.77 -18.63
CA GLY A 208 9.14 -1.13 -19.51
C GLY A 208 8.72 -1.88 -20.78
N PRO A 209 9.68 -2.08 -21.69
CA PRO A 209 9.43 -2.66 -23.01
C PRO A 209 9.00 -4.13 -22.91
N GLY A 210 8.17 -4.55 -23.86
CA GLY A 210 7.70 -5.93 -23.96
C GLY A 210 6.42 -6.23 -23.21
N CYS A 211 5.97 -5.36 -22.30
CA CYS A 211 4.67 -5.47 -21.65
C CYS A 211 3.53 -5.12 -22.60
N THR A 212 2.35 -5.64 -22.30
CA THR A 212 1.11 -5.28 -22.99
C THR A 212 0.01 -5.05 -21.97
N PHE A 213 -1.10 -4.48 -22.42
CA PHE A 213 -2.32 -4.38 -21.63
C PHE A 213 -2.78 -5.77 -21.10
N ALA A 214 -2.69 -6.81 -21.94
CA ALA A 214 -3.06 -8.16 -21.51
C ALA A 214 -2.17 -8.72 -20.39
N ASP A 215 -0.89 -8.36 -20.34
CA ASP A 215 0.01 -8.73 -19.24
C ASP A 215 -0.39 -7.99 -17.95
N TYR A 216 -0.73 -6.70 -18.06
CA TYR A 216 -1.18 -5.88 -16.95
C TYR A 216 -2.55 -6.32 -16.41
N GLU A 217 -3.51 -6.61 -17.28
CA GLU A 217 -4.81 -7.17 -16.90
C GLU A 217 -4.65 -8.51 -16.16
N THR A 218 -3.75 -9.37 -16.66
CA THR A 218 -3.43 -10.65 -16.02
C THR A 218 -2.87 -10.45 -14.61
N TYR A 219 -1.92 -9.51 -14.47
CA TYR A 219 -1.36 -9.14 -13.17
C TYR A 219 -2.46 -8.69 -12.19
N LEU A 220 -3.31 -7.75 -12.59
CA LEU A 220 -4.39 -7.25 -11.74
C LEU A 220 -5.38 -8.34 -11.35
N ARG A 221 -5.74 -9.22 -12.27
CA ARG A 221 -6.65 -10.34 -12.00
C ARG A 221 -6.06 -11.30 -10.97
N VAL A 222 -4.81 -11.69 -11.13
CA VAL A 222 -4.09 -12.55 -10.17
C VAL A 222 -4.01 -11.87 -8.81
N TYR A 223 -3.65 -10.59 -8.80
CA TYR A 223 -3.55 -9.78 -7.60
C TYR A 223 -4.89 -9.69 -6.85
N PHE A 224 -6.00 -9.35 -7.51
CA PHE A 224 -7.32 -9.26 -6.89
C PHE A 224 -7.82 -10.61 -6.39
N GLN A 225 -7.59 -11.69 -7.12
CA GLN A 225 -7.94 -13.03 -6.67
C GLN A 225 -7.14 -13.44 -5.42
N GLY A 226 -5.83 -13.21 -5.46
CA GLY A 226 -4.95 -13.49 -4.31
C GLY A 226 -5.34 -12.68 -3.08
N TYR A 227 -5.60 -11.39 -3.25
CA TYR A 227 -6.06 -10.50 -2.19
C TYR A 227 -7.41 -10.93 -1.60
N THR A 228 -8.35 -11.33 -2.45
CA THR A 228 -9.66 -11.84 -2.00
C THR A 228 -9.48 -13.07 -1.12
N TYR A 229 -8.65 -14.04 -1.56
CA TYR A 229 -8.31 -15.21 -0.76
C TYR A 229 -7.69 -14.82 0.58
N PHE A 230 -6.67 -13.98 0.56
CA PHE A 230 -5.97 -13.55 1.76
C PHE A 230 -6.92 -12.92 2.79
N ASN A 231 -7.77 -12.01 2.35
CA ASN A 231 -8.74 -11.37 3.24
C ASN A 231 -9.76 -12.34 3.80
N GLU A 232 -10.26 -13.29 3.00
CA GLU A 232 -11.20 -14.30 3.48
C GLU A 232 -10.53 -15.24 4.51
N MET A 233 -9.26 -15.60 4.32
CA MET A 233 -8.52 -16.38 5.32
C MET A 233 -8.30 -15.60 6.60
N ARG A 234 -7.93 -14.32 6.51
CA ARG A 234 -7.77 -13.47 7.68
C ARG A 234 -9.06 -13.29 8.49
N LYS A 235 -10.22 -13.21 7.84
CA LYS A 235 -11.52 -13.15 8.52
C LYS A 235 -11.83 -14.40 9.32
N GLN A 236 -11.22 -15.55 8.99
CA GLN A 236 -11.42 -16.81 9.73
C GLN A 236 -10.57 -16.88 11.01
N VAL A 237 -9.61 -15.96 11.19
CA VAL A 237 -8.81 -15.90 12.41
C VAL A 237 -9.71 -15.52 13.58
N GLU A 238 -9.85 -16.43 14.52
CA GLU A 238 -10.69 -16.18 15.70
C GLU A 238 -10.01 -15.18 16.64
N ILE A 239 -10.68 -14.06 16.87
CA ILE A 239 -10.24 -13.02 17.81
C ILE A 239 -11.40 -12.73 18.77
N ASN A 240 -11.23 -13.16 20.00
CA ASN A 240 -12.18 -12.91 21.10
C ASN A 240 -11.38 -12.62 22.39
N ASP A 241 -12.10 -12.21 23.45
CA ASP A 241 -11.47 -11.83 24.72
C ASP A 241 -10.62 -12.94 25.34
N GLN A 242 -10.99 -14.19 25.18
CA GLN A 242 -10.21 -15.33 25.68
C GLN A 242 -8.92 -15.49 24.88
N VAL A 243 -9.01 -15.49 23.54
CA VAL A 243 -7.85 -15.59 22.66
C VAL A 243 -6.85 -14.47 22.93
N LEU A 244 -7.33 -13.23 23.05
CA LEU A 244 -6.47 -12.08 23.37
C LEU A 244 -5.81 -12.23 24.75
N SER A 245 -6.56 -12.74 25.74
CA SER A 245 -6.02 -12.97 27.08
C SER A 245 -4.95 -14.07 27.07
N ASP A 246 -5.22 -15.19 26.42
CA ASP A 246 -4.30 -16.32 26.34
C ASP A 246 -3.03 -15.94 25.59
N TYR A 247 -3.17 -15.17 24.50
CA TYR A 247 -2.02 -14.63 23.76
C TYR A 247 -1.14 -13.74 24.64
N PHE A 248 -1.75 -12.79 25.37
CA PHE A 248 -1.00 -11.94 26.29
C PHE A 248 -0.26 -12.76 27.35
N ASP A 249 -0.90 -13.77 27.95
CA ASP A 249 -0.29 -14.59 28.98
C ASP A 249 0.87 -15.44 28.46
N ALA A 250 0.75 -15.93 27.20
CA ALA A 250 1.81 -16.67 26.53
C ALA A 250 3.04 -15.78 26.19
N HIS A 251 2.83 -14.48 25.94
CA HIS A 251 3.87 -13.52 25.57
C HIS A 251 4.11 -12.44 26.65
N ALA A 252 3.76 -12.75 27.91
CA ALA A 252 3.70 -11.74 29.01
C ALA A 252 5.05 -11.08 29.28
N GLU A 253 6.17 -11.80 29.19
CA GLU A 253 7.52 -11.26 29.39
C GLU A 253 7.83 -10.20 28.34
N GLU A 254 7.72 -10.55 27.06
CA GLU A 254 8.00 -9.66 25.93
C GLU A 254 7.08 -8.43 25.91
N LEU A 255 5.75 -8.64 26.04
CA LEU A 255 4.79 -7.55 26.02
C LEU A 255 4.97 -6.59 27.19
N THR A 256 5.34 -7.12 28.38
CA THR A 256 5.62 -6.29 29.55
C THR A 256 6.90 -5.48 29.39
N GLU A 257 7.94 -6.04 28.80
CA GLU A 257 9.17 -5.31 28.46
C GLU A 257 8.91 -4.19 27.44
N GLN A 258 7.99 -4.40 26.49
CA GLN A 258 7.50 -3.39 25.57
C GLN A 258 6.56 -2.35 26.22
N GLY A 259 6.23 -2.50 27.51
CA GLY A 259 5.40 -1.56 28.27
C GLY A 259 3.88 -1.82 28.21
N TYR A 260 3.45 -2.98 27.69
CA TYR A 260 2.04 -3.38 27.69
C TYR A 260 1.68 -4.09 28.99
N LYS A 261 0.48 -3.82 29.51
CA LYS A 261 -0.06 -4.41 30.74
C LYS A 261 -1.54 -4.72 30.56
N LYS A 262 -2.02 -5.79 31.19
CA LYS A 262 -3.46 -6.09 31.27
C LYS A 262 -4.11 -5.13 32.28
N ASP A 263 -4.27 -3.87 31.88
CA ASP A 263 -4.94 -2.82 32.67
C ASP A 263 -6.02 -2.13 31.82
N ASP A 264 -6.64 -1.09 32.37
CA ASP A 264 -7.72 -0.34 31.72
C ASP A 264 -7.21 0.79 30.80
N THR A 265 -5.91 0.82 30.49
CA THR A 265 -5.34 1.79 29.55
C THR A 265 -5.96 1.62 28.18
N LYS A 266 -6.50 2.71 27.63
CA LYS A 266 -7.19 2.71 26.35
C LYS A 266 -6.32 3.25 25.23
N VAL A 267 -6.61 2.79 24.02
CA VAL A 267 -6.22 3.40 22.75
C VAL A 267 -7.45 3.68 21.91
N TYR A 268 -7.34 4.63 21.01
CA TYR A 268 -8.46 5.18 20.26
C TYR A 268 -8.17 5.11 18.76
N GLY A 269 -9.18 4.80 17.98
CA GLY A 269 -9.18 4.99 16.52
C GLY A 269 -10.07 6.17 16.17
N VAL A 270 -9.56 7.06 15.33
CA VAL A 270 -10.30 8.26 14.89
C VAL A 270 -10.18 8.38 13.38
N ARG A 271 -11.31 8.54 12.69
CA ARG A 271 -11.30 9.08 11.33
C ARG A 271 -11.51 10.57 11.38
N HIS A 272 -10.81 11.30 10.51
CA HIS A 272 -11.06 12.73 10.40
C HIS A 272 -10.95 13.24 8.97
N ILE A 273 -11.60 14.37 8.71
CA ILE A 273 -11.50 15.13 7.47
C ILE A 273 -10.97 16.50 7.83
N LEU A 274 -9.75 16.82 7.43
CA LEU A 274 -9.22 18.18 7.60
C LEU A 274 -9.67 19.06 6.43
N ILE A 275 -10.31 20.16 6.76
CA ILE A 275 -10.51 21.28 5.84
C ILE A 275 -9.57 22.38 6.28
N GLU A 276 -8.48 22.53 5.54
CA GLU A 276 -7.46 23.53 5.84
C GLU A 276 -7.99 24.95 5.69
N VAL A 277 -7.60 25.84 6.61
CA VAL A 277 -7.90 27.25 6.49
C VAL A 277 -6.85 27.94 5.61
N VAL A 278 -7.30 28.50 4.51
CA VAL A 278 -6.43 29.20 3.55
C VAL A 278 -6.64 30.70 3.71
N GLY A 279 -5.54 31.43 3.99
CA GLY A 279 -5.58 32.87 4.08
C GLY A 279 -5.82 33.54 2.72
N THR A 280 -6.66 34.55 2.69
CA THR A 280 -6.98 35.31 1.47
C THR A 280 -6.42 36.73 1.50
N LYS A 281 -6.09 37.27 2.68
CA LYS A 281 -5.53 38.62 2.80
C LYS A 281 -4.04 38.62 2.52
N VAL A 282 -3.62 39.31 1.46
CA VAL A 282 -2.23 39.48 1.04
C VAL A 282 -1.73 40.88 1.43
N GLU A 283 -0.67 40.97 2.25
CA GLU A 283 0.02 42.21 2.59
C GLU A 283 1.52 42.06 2.28
N GLY A 284 1.93 42.60 1.15
CA GLY A 284 3.27 42.38 0.60
C GLY A 284 3.42 40.90 0.20
N ASP A 285 4.48 40.22 0.69
CA ASP A 285 4.71 38.79 0.44
C ASP A 285 4.10 37.85 1.49
N LYS A 286 3.24 38.37 2.39
CA LYS A 286 2.61 37.59 3.45
C LYS A 286 1.12 37.43 3.21
N THR A 287 0.68 36.18 3.21
CA THR A 287 -0.75 35.83 3.29
C THR A 287 -1.14 35.65 4.74
N THR A 288 -2.23 36.28 5.16
CA THR A 288 -2.77 36.19 6.52
C THR A 288 -4.18 35.61 6.50
N VAL A 289 -4.52 34.85 7.53
CA VAL A 289 -5.86 34.25 7.72
C VAL A 289 -6.73 35.27 8.46
N THR A 290 -7.92 35.54 7.90
CA THR A 290 -8.91 36.44 8.48
C THR A 290 -10.04 35.66 9.17
N ASP A 291 -10.88 36.36 9.93
CA ASP A 291 -12.09 35.76 10.53
C ASP A 291 -13.07 35.24 9.45
N GLU A 292 -13.13 35.88 8.28
CA GLU A 292 -13.92 35.43 7.15
C GLU A 292 -13.37 34.14 6.53
N ASP A 293 -12.07 33.98 6.45
CA ASP A 293 -11.44 32.75 5.99
C ASP A 293 -11.75 31.58 6.94
N TRP A 294 -11.71 31.82 8.26
CA TRP A 294 -12.10 30.85 9.28
C TRP A 294 -13.58 30.46 9.17
N GLU A 295 -14.48 31.42 8.93
CA GLU A 295 -15.90 31.15 8.77
C GLU A 295 -16.15 30.36 7.49
N THR A 296 -15.46 30.70 6.40
CA THR A 296 -15.55 29.96 5.13
C THR A 296 -15.07 28.50 5.31
N CYS A 297 -13.95 28.29 6.00
CA CYS A 297 -13.45 26.96 6.34
C CYS A 297 -14.48 26.17 7.18
N ARG A 298 -15.05 26.80 8.20
CA ARG A 298 -16.08 26.20 9.05
C ARG A 298 -17.31 25.78 8.25
N GLN A 299 -17.81 26.64 7.36
CA GLN A 299 -18.99 26.37 6.53
C GLN A 299 -18.74 25.20 5.56
N LYS A 300 -17.55 25.10 4.98
CA LYS A 300 -17.17 23.95 4.14
C LYS A 300 -17.18 22.65 4.94
N ALA A 301 -16.55 22.64 6.11
CA ALA A 301 -16.52 21.47 6.98
C ALA A 301 -17.92 21.08 7.45
N GLN A 302 -18.76 22.07 7.85
CA GLN A 302 -20.14 21.82 8.26
C GLN A 302 -20.96 21.23 7.12
N LYS A 303 -20.81 21.76 5.90
CA LYS A 303 -21.53 21.23 4.74
C LYS A 303 -21.22 19.76 4.48
N ILE A 304 -19.94 19.37 4.54
CA ILE A 304 -19.54 17.96 4.36
C ILE A 304 -20.15 17.08 5.46
N LEU A 305 -20.13 17.55 6.71
CA LEU A 305 -20.77 16.85 7.82
C LEU A 305 -22.28 16.71 7.61
N ASP A 306 -22.95 17.78 7.19
CA ASP A 306 -24.40 17.77 6.95
C ASP A 306 -24.76 16.85 5.76
N ASP A 307 -23.97 16.85 4.69
CA ASP A 307 -24.14 15.97 3.54
C ASP A 307 -23.97 14.47 3.97
N TRP A 308 -22.97 14.16 4.82
CA TRP A 308 -22.78 12.81 5.36
C TRP A 308 -23.98 12.39 6.24
N LEU A 309 -24.45 13.27 7.13
CA LEU A 309 -25.60 13.00 8.00
C LEU A 309 -26.91 12.83 7.24
N ALA A 310 -27.04 13.45 6.08
CA ALA A 310 -28.20 13.30 5.20
C ALA A 310 -28.18 11.98 4.40
N GLY A 311 -27.03 11.32 4.31
CA GLY A 311 -26.83 10.05 3.63
C GLY A 311 -26.92 8.83 4.56
N GLU A 312 -26.16 7.79 4.26
CA GLU A 312 -26.12 6.56 5.06
C GLU A 312 -25.38 6.73 6.40
N HIS A 313 -24.63 7.78 6.58
CA HIS A 313 -23.81 8.18 7.74
C HIS A 313 -23.14 7.00 8.46
N THR A 314 -22.54 6.10 7.70
CA THR A 314 -21.74 4.98 8.20
C THR A 314 -20.26 5.36 8.29
N GLU A 315 -19.45 4.57 8.99
CA GLU A 315 -18.00 4.74 9.01
C GLU A 315 -17.40 4.61 7.60
N ILE A 316 -17.95 3.71 6.77
CA ILE A 316 -17.50 3.50 5.38
C ILE A 316 -17.71 4.78 4.57
N THR A 317 -18.91 5.34 4.59
CA THR A 317 -19.20 6.59 3.84
C THR A 317 -18.44 7.80 4.41
N PHE A 318 -18.10 7.79 5.71
CA PHE A 318 -17.19 8.80 6.28
C PHE A 318 -15.77 8.66 5.73
N ALA A 319 -15.26 7.43 5.63
CA ALA A 319 -13.94 7.16 5.06
C ALA A 319 -13.85 7.60 3.59
N GLU A 320 -14.89 7.35 2.79
CA GLU A 320 -14.99 7.83 1.40
C GLU A 320 -14.91 9.36 1.31
N LEU A 321 -15.65 10.06 2.18
CA LEU A 321 -15.58 11.52 2.25
C LEU A 321 -14.23 12.04 2.72
N ALA A 322 -13.58 11.35 3.66
CA ALA A 322 -12.25 11.72 4.11
C ALA A 322 -11.25 11.66 2.96
N SER A 323 -11.26 10.57 2.21
CA SER A 323 -10.41 10.40 1.04
C SER A 323 -10.63 11.45 -0.03
N LYS A 324 -11.90 11.84 -0.23
CA LYS A 324 -12.26 12.82 -1.24
C LYS A 324 -11.96 14.26 -0.83
N HIS A 325 -12.17 14.62 0.42
CA HIS A 325 -12.22 16.00 0.86
C HIS A 325 -11.13 16.41 1.85
N SER A 326 -10.49 15.45 2.53
CA SER A 326 -9.44 15.77 3.49
C SER A 326 -8.22 16.37 2.82
N THR A 327 -7.63 17.39 3.46
CA THR A 327 -6.32 17.93 3.09
C THR A 327 -5.20 17.38 3.97
N ASP A 328 -5.51 16.46 4.90
CA ASP A 328 -4.51 15.83 5.75
C ASP A 328 -3.73 14.75 4.99
N PRO A 329 -2.42 14.98 4.70
CA PRO A 329 -1.65 14.01 3.93
C PRO A 329 -1.32 12.72 4.71
N GLY A 330 -1.45 12.76 6.04
CA GLY A 330 -1.08 11.64 6.91
C GLY A 330 -2.17 10.57 7.04
N SER A 331 -3.43 10.90 6.72
CA SER A 331 -4.54 9.95 6.89
C SER A 331 -5.54 9.96 5.74
N LYS A 332 -5.47 10.92 4.83
CA LYS A 332 -6.41 11.03 3.71
C LYS A 332 -6.52 9.71 2.95
N ASP A 333 -5.39 9.10 2.63
CA ASP A 333 -5.30 7.88 1.85
C ASP A 333 -5.81 6.64 2.61
N GLU A 334 -5.92 6.72 3.93
CA GLU A 334 -6.48 5.69 4.82
C GLU A 334 -7.94 5.99 5.23
N GLY A 335 -8.65 6.79 4.42
CA GLY A 335 -10.02 7.22 4.77
C GLY A 335 -10.07 8.06 6.03
N GLY A 336 -9.04 8.85 6.27
CA GLY A 336 -8.92 9.72 7.44
C GLY A 336 -8.58 9.00 8.74
N LEU A 337 -8.16 7.71 8.71
CA LEU A 337 -7.95 6.90 9.92
C LEU A 337 -6.59 7.14 10.56
N TYR A 338 -6.63 7.41 11.86
CA TYR A 338 -5.53 7.23 12.80
C TYR A 338 -5.95 6.21 13.85
N SER A 339 -5.16 5.17 14.08
CA SER A 339 -5.41 4.11 15.05
C SER A 339 -4.33 4.06 16.15
N GLY A 340 -4.62 3.37 17.25
CA GLY A 340 -3.67 3.20 18.35
C GLY A 340 -3.32 4.49 19.08
N LEU A 341 -4.17 5.52 19.01
CA LEU A 341 -3.95 6.82 19.62
C LEU A 341 -4.07 6.73 21.14
N ASP A 342 -3.18 7.41 21.87
CA ASP A 342 -3.26 7.58 23.33
C ASP A 342 -2.96 9.02 23.75
N ALA A 343 -2.92 9.28 25.06
CA ALA A 343 -2.65 10.61 25.60
C ALA A 343 -1.24 11.14 25.24
N ASN A 344 -0.31 10.25 24.88
CA ASN A 344 1.07 10.62 24.53
C ASN A 344 1.23 10.86 23.02
N THR A 345 0.23 10.54 22.20
CA THR A 345 0.28 10.78 20.76
C THR A 345 0.43 12.28 20.48
N ASN A 346 1.35 12.63 19.58
CA ASN A 346 1.70 14.02 19.31
C ASN A 346 0.72 14.68 18.32
N PHE A 347 -0.52 14.92 18.77
CA PHE A 347 -1.52 15.72 18.07
C PHE A 347 -1.74 17.05 18.80
N VAL A 348 -2.25 18.06 18.05
CA VAL A 348 -2.66 19.34 18.64
C VAL A 348 -3.76 19.15 19.66
N THR A 349 -3.70 19.93 20.75
CA THR A 349 -4.56 19.77 21.93
C THR A 349 -6.05 19.64 21.61
N PRO A 350 -6.70 20.50 20.78
CA PRO A 350 -8.14 20.36 20.53
C PRO A 350 -8.53 19.04 19.83
N PHE A 351 -7.65 18.49 18.97
CA PHE A 351 -7.87 17.20 18.32
C PHE A 351 -7.76 16.07 19.36
N LYS A 352 -6.72 16.13 20.20
CA LYS A 352 -6.46 15.16 21.26
C LYS A 352 -7.55 15.12 22.32
N ASP A 353 -7.96 16.30 22.82
CA ASP A 353 -9.02 16.42 23.83
C ASP A 353 -10.34 15.84 23.32
N TRP A 354 -10.59 15.89 22.00
CA TRP A 354 -11.82 15.36 21.43
C TRP A 354 -11.90 13.84 21.56
N TYR A 355 -10.86 13.07 21.18
CA TYR A 355 -10.92 11.61 21.27
C TYR A 355 -10.64 11.06 22.68
N LEU A 356 -10.00 11.84 23.54
CA LEU A 356 -9.76 11.46 24.94
C LEU A 356 -10.95 11.73 25.87
N ASP A 357 -12.01 12.38 25.41
CA ASP A 357 -13.19 12.61 26.23
C ASP A 357 -13.80 11.29 26.69
N GLU A 358 -13.82 11.05 28.00
CA GLU A 358 -14.31 9.80 28.61
C GLU A 358 -15.78 9.48 28.29
N ASN A 359 -16.56 10.46 27.91
CA ASN A 359 -17.97 10.29 27.52
C ASN A 359 -18.13 9.91 26.05
N ARG A 360 -17.06 9.98 25.25
CA ARG A 360 -17.07 9.63 23.83
C ARG A 360 -17.29 8.15 23.63
N LYS A 361 -18.08 7.83 22.60
CA LYS A 361 -18.42 6.48 22.19
C LYS A 361 -18.03 6.25 20.73
N VAL A 362 -17.81 5.01 20.38
CA VAL A 362 -17.66 4.60 18.98
C VAL A 362 -18.90 5.05 18.19
N GLY A 363 -18.68 5.68 17.05
CA GLY A 363 -19.72 6.29 16.22
C GLY A 363 -20.01 7.77 16.54
N ASP A 364 -19.45 8.35 17.61
CA ASP A 364 -19.56 9.78 17.88
C ASP A 364 -18.79 10.58 16.82
N TYR A 365 -19.34 11.73 16.46
CA TYR A 365 -18.76 12.64 15.49
C TYR A 365 -18.88 14.11 15.92
N GLY A 366 -18.15 14.99 15.27
CA GLY A 366 -18.21 16.42 15.55
C GLY A 366 -17.20 17.25 14.78
N LEU A 367 -17.28 18.56 14.95
CA LEU A 367 -16.34 19.53 14.38
C LEU A 367 -15.37 20.01 15.44
N VAL A 368 -14.09 20.00 15.12
CA VAL A 368 -13.00 20.49 15.97
C VAL A 368 -12.18 21.52 15.22
N LYS A 369 -12.02 22.72 15.81
CA LYS A 369 -11.16 23.76 15.29
C LYS A 369 -9.74 23.57 15.84
N THR A 370 -8.75 23.57 14.95
CA THR A 370 -7.32 23.59 15.31
C THR A 370 -6.61 24.74 14.61
N THR A 371 -5.31 24.82 14.77
CA THR A 371 -4.47 25.81 14.04
C THR A 371 -4.37 25.54 12.53
N TYR A 372 -4.69 24.33 12.09
CA TYR A 372 -4.66 23.93 10.67
C TYR A 372 -5.95 24.24 9.93
N GLY A 373 -7.09 24.24 10.64
CA GLY A 373 -8.41 24.38 10.03
C GLY A 373 -9.50 23.75 10.90
N TYR A 374 -10.56 23.29 10.25
CA TYR A 374 -11.61 22.50 10.88
C TYR A 374 -11.47 21.04 10.54
N HIS A 375 -11.50 20.19 11.56
CA HIS A 375 -11.55 18.74 11.45
C HIS A 375 -12.98 18.25 11.67
N ILE A 376 -13.50 17.47 10.72
CA ILE A 376 -14.68 16.66 10.97
C ILE A 376 -14.15 15.38 11.58
N MET A 377 -14.57 15.02 12.77
CA MET A 377 -14.08 13.89 13.57
C MET A 377 -15.12 12.79 13.64
N TYR A 378 -14.67 11.53 13.61
CA TYR A 378 -15.49 10.34 13.84
C TYR A 378 -14.71 9.35 14.73
N GLN A 379 -15.32 8.88 15.83
CA GLN A 379 -14.72 7.91 16.73
C GLN A 379 -14.87 6.50 16.15
N SER A 380 -13.81 5.96 15.61
CA SER A 380 -13.81 4.65 14.93
C SER A 380 -13.69 3.48 15.93
N SER A 381 -12.81 3.60 16.93
CA SER A 381 -12.64 2.56 17.95
C SER A 381 -12.22 3.12 19.30
N ILE A 382 -12.51 2.37 20.36
CA ILE A 382 -12.03 2.56 21.73
C ILE A 382 -11.71 1.17 22.27
N GLU A 383 -10.43 0.85 22.43
CA GLU A 383 -9.95 -0.48 22.76
C GLU A 383 -9.03 -0.43 24.01
N LEU A 384 -8.91 -1.54 24.72
CA LEU A 384 -7.84 -1.68 25.72
C LEU A 384 -6.50 -1.83 25.00
N LYS A 385 -5.50 -1.05 25.39
CA LYS A 385 -4.19 -0.98 24.74
C LYS A 385 -3.53 -2.35 24.57
N TRP A 386 -3.62 -3.20 25.59
CA TRP A 386 -3.07 -4.54 25.51
C TRP A 386 -3.86 -5.46 24.56
N LYS A 387 -5.20 -5.30 24.49
CA LYS A 387 -6.03 -6.08 23.55
C LYS A 387 -5.77 -5.68 22.10
N ASP A 388 -5.66 -4.38 21.84
CA ASP A 388 -5.32 -3.85 20.50
C ASP A 388 -3.95 -4.39 20.04
N LYS A 389 -2.94 -4.36 20.93
CA LYS A 389 -1.62 -4.92 20.64
C LYS A 389 -1.71 -6.42 20.34
N CYS A 390 -2.34 -7.22 21.20
CA CYS A 390 -2.48 -8.66 20.97
C CYS A 390 -3.24 -8.98 19.67
N LYS A 391 -4.30 -8.24 19.39
CA LYS A 391 -5.07 -8.38 18.14
C LYS A 391 -4.18 -8.15 16.92
N ASN A 392 -3.37 -7.09 16.92
CA ASN A 392 -2.48 -6.76 15.82
C ASN A 392 -1.39 -7.83 15.64
N GLU A 393 -0.82 -8.35 16.72
CA GLU A 393 0.17 -9.44 16.66
C GLU A 393 -0.45 -10.73 16.10
N ILE A 394 -1.59 -11.17 16.64
CA ILE A 394 -2.30 -12.36 16.15
C ILE A 394 -2.63 -12.23 14.65
N GLN A 395 -3.09 -11.06 14.22
CA GLN A 395 -3.38 -10.83 12.80
C GLN A 395 -2.12 -10.83 11.93
N THR A 396 -1.00 -10.35 12.45
CA THR A 396 0.29 -10.35 11.77
C THR A 396 0.82 -11.77 11.63
N GLU A 397 0.84 -12.55 12.73
CA GLU A 397 1.27 -13.95 12.72
C GLU A 397 0.40 -14.80 11.77
N ALA A 398 -0.92 -14.64 11.85
CA ALA A 398 -1.83 -15.34 10.94
C ALA A 398 -1.60 -14.95 9.47
N SER A 399 -1.28 -13.69 9.19
CA SER A 399 -0.95 -13.24 7.83
C SER A 399 0.32 -13.91 7.31
N VAL A 400 1.36 -13.99 8.14
CA VAL A 400 2.61 -14.69 7.81
C VAL A 400 2.33 -16.18 7.57
N GLU A 401 1.57 -16.83 8.46
CA GLU A 401 1.23 -18.24 8.33
C GLU A 401 0.43 -18.54 7.06
N ILE A 402 -0.55 -17.71 6.71
CA ILE A 402 -1.32 -17.85 5.47
C ILE A 402 -0.36 -17.80 4.26
N LEU A 403 0.53 -16.82 4.20
CA LEU A 403 1.46 -16.65 3.09
C LEU A 403 2.46 -17.82 3.00
N GLU A 404 3.04 -18.24 4.12
CA GLU A 404 3.96 -19.38 4.17
C GLU A 404 3.26 -20.68 3.72
N ASN A 405 2.04 -20.92 4.17
CA ASN A 405 1.31 -22.12 3.81
C ASN A 405 0.99 -22.18 2.32
N VAL A 406 0.55 -21.07 1.71
CA VAL A 406 0.21 -21.07 0.28
C VAL A 406 1.47 -21.15 -0.60
N THR A 407 2.54 -20.44 -0.27
CA THR A 407 3.80 -20.48 -1.03
C THR A 407 4.46 -21.84 -0.93
N LYS A 408 4.44 -22.46 0.24
CA LYS A 408 4.94 -23.83 0.44
C LYS A 408 4.16 -24.88 -0.34
N ALA A 409 2.82 -24.68 -0.46
CA ALA A 409 1.95 -25.59 -1.21
C ALA A 409 2.13 -25.45 -2.74
N HIS A 410 2.63 -24.31 -3.20
CA HIS A 410 2.79 -23.96 -4.61
C HIS A 410 4.23 -23.52 -4.91
N PRO A 411 5.22 -24.46 -4.91
CA PRO A 411 6.62 -24.10 -5.19
C PRO A 411 6.78 -23.59 -6.63
N ILE A 412 7.69 -22.64 -6.81
CA ILE A 412 8.06 -22.08 -8.10
C ILE A 412 9.38 -22.66 -8.61
N THR A 413 9.54 -22.65 -9.92
CA THR A 413 10.81 -22.94 -10.61
C THR A 413 11.13 -21.77 -11.52
N ILE A 414 12.30 -21.15 -11.36
CA ILE A 414 12.76 -19.99 -12.14
C ILE A 414 13.90 -20.45 -13.05
N ASP A 415 13.89 -19.98 -14.30
CA ASP A 415 14.98 -20.11 -15.27
C ASP A 415 15.64 -18.75 -15.48
N GLU A 416 16.55 -18.39 -14.58
CA GLU A 416 17.26 -17.10 -14.58
C GLU A 416 17.97 -16.82 -15.90
N SER A 417 18.43 -17.87 -16.62
CA SER A 417 19.11 -17.70 -17.90
C SER A 417 18.25 -17.10 -19.00
N LYS A 418 16.94 -17.10 -18.80
CA LYS A 418 15.94 -16.58 -19.74
C LYS A 418 15.36 -15.22 -19.32
N VAL A 419 15.68 -14.77 -18.11
CA VAL A 419 15.15 -13.50 -17.59
C VAL A 419 15.76 -12.33 -18.34
N MET A 420 14.88 -11.43 -18.79
CA MET A 420 15.25 -10.19 -19.47
C MET A 420 14.39 -9.05 -18.95
N ILE A 421 15.03 -8.11 -18.27
CA ILE A 421 14.37 -6.89 -17.77
C ILE A 421 14.67 -5.74 -18.72
N GLY A 422 13.60 -5.11 -19.22
CA GLY A 422 13.71 -3.91 -20.02
C GLY A 422 13.90 -2.68 -19.16
N PHE A 423 14.59 -1.69 -19.69
CA PHE A 423 14.81 -0.43 -19.02
C PHE A 423 13.65 0.53 -19.29
N ALA A 424 13.06 1.07 -18.21
CA ALA A 424 12.16 2.21 -18.20
C ALA A 424 12.83 3.38 -17.50
N ASP A 425 12.77 4.57 -18.10
CA ASP A 425 13.41 5.79 -17.58
C ASP A 425 12.35 6.62 -16.84
N TYR A 426 12.39 6.61 -15.52
CA TYR A 426 11.45 7.35 -14.65
C TYR A 426 11.89 8.79 -14.34
N THR A 427 12.94 9.30 -14.98
CA THR A 427 13.37 10.69 -14.82
C THR A 427 12.78 11.63 -15.87
N LYS A 428 11.98 11.12 -16.79
CA LYS A 428 11.39 11.86 -17.91
C LYS A 428 9.94 12.21 -17.70
#